data_d7e04e9c3690a0384015ea4a31f14edb
#
_entry.id   d7e04e9c3690a0384015ea4a31f14edb
#
_cell.length_a   1.000
_cell.length_b   1.000
_cell.length_c   1.000
_cell.angle_alpha   90.00
_cell.angle_beta   90.00
_cell.angle_gamma   90.00
#
_symmetry.space_group_name_H-M   'P 1'
#
loop_
_entity.id
_entity.type
_entity.pdbx_description
1 polymer ?
#
loop_
_entity_poly.entity_id
_entity_poly.type
_entity_poly.pdbx_seq_one_letter_code
_entity_poly.pdbx_strand_id
1 'polypeptide(L)'
;NILLNVDVLLVQRYFGAEETGIFSAFATLGRTVFLFGMLISGVLFPVIVRRKEEGRETYKPLWIGAAATVGLSAAATLALWLFPRFFLWLLLGEQYLEGAPYLGYYGAIMGMMGAIFLVSYFFMAQGRFAFVYVLLAASVLEVFLIFQFHETFGQILLVFFTVLLATLGGFAV
;
A
#
# COMPACT_ATOMS: atom_id res chain seq x y z
N ASN A 1 7.19 7.13 -7.89
CA ASN A 1 8.07 6.07 -7.33
C ASN A 1 8.78 6.44 -6.02
N ILE A 2 8.90 7.74 -5.67
CA ILE A 2 9.53 8.17 -4.41
C ILE A 2 8.68 7.68 -3.21
N LEU A 3 7.37 7.87 -3.23
CA LEU A 3 6.45 7.48 -2.16
C LEU A 3 6.46 5.97 -1.83
N LEU A 4 6.72 5.11 -2.83
CA LEU A 4 6.80 3.67 -2.64
C LEU A 4 8.14 3.18 -2.06
N ASN A 5 9.15 4.06 -1.98
CA ASN A 5 10.48 3.70 -1.50
C ASN A 5 11.00 4.62 -0.39
N VAL A 6 10.21 5.63 0.00
CA VAL A 6 10.56 6.55 1.10
C VAL A 6 10.74 5.77 2.41
N ASP A 7 9.94 4.74 2.63
CA ASP A 7 10.01 3.85 3.77
C ASP A 7 11.41 3.22 3.93
N VAL A 8 11.93 2.62 2.85
CA VAL A 8 13.27 2.00 2.86
C VAL A 8 14.37 3.04 3.05
N LEU A 9 14.25 4.21 2.41
CA LEU A 9 15.22 5.31 2.56
C LEU A 9 15.26 5.86 3.98
N LEU A 10 14.08 5.98 4.62
CA LEU A 10 13.99 6.43 6.01
C LEU A 10 14.53 5.37 6.97
N VAL A 11 14.22 4.09 6.76
CA VAL A 11 14.79 3.00 7.54
C VAL A 11 16.31 2.97 7.40
N GLN A 12 16.86 3.12 6.20
CA GLN A 12 18.30 3.17 5.98
C GLN A 12 19.01 4.32 6.73
N ARG A 13 18.28 5.40 7.01
CA ARG A 13 18.84 6.54 7.75
C ARG A 13 18.94 6.28 9.27
N TYR A 14 18.01 5.50 9.82
CA TYR A 14 17.87 5.32 11.28
C TYR A 14 18.36 3.97 11.77
N PHE A 15 18.41 2.96 10.90
CA PHE A 15 18.78 1.59 11.24
C PHE A 15 20.09 1.18 10.56
N GLY A 16 20.75 0.18 11.10
CA GLY A 16 21.96 -0.40 10.53
C GLY A 16 21.74 -1.07 9.17
N ALA A 17 22.82 -1.37 8.48
CA ALA A 17 22.75 -1.99 7.14
C ALA A 17 22.05 -3.36 7.15
N GLU A 18 22.26 -4.16 8.19
CA GLU A 18 21.63 -5.48 8.36
C GLU A 18 20.13 -5.37 8.57
N GLU A 19 19.69 -4.50 9.49
CA GLU A 19 18.28 -4.24 9.77
C GLU A 19 17.57 -3.65 8.56
N THR A 20 18.22 -2.74 7.83
CA THR A 20 17.70 -2.19 6.57
C THR A 20 17.54 -3.28 5.51
N GLY A 21 18.46 -4.24 5.46
CA GLY A 21 18.36 -5.41 4.58
C GLY A 21 17.13 -6.26 4.90
N ILE A 22 16.90 -6.55 6.18
CA ILE A 22 15.72 -7.31 6.65
C ILE A 22 14.43 -6.56 6.33
N PHE A 23 14.37 -5.24 6.61
CA PHE A 23 13.23 -4.40 6.26
C PHE A 23 12.94 -4.43 4.76
N SER A 24 13.96 -4.20 3.93
CA SER A 24 13.84 -4.21 2.47
C SER A 24 13.35 -5.55 1.93
N ALA A 25 13.75 -6.65 2.55
CA ALA A 25 13.35 -8.01 2.19
C ALA A 25 11.83 -8.20 2.38
N PHE A 26 11.31 -7.99 3.59
CA PHE A 26 9.88 -8.17 3.81
C PHE A 26 9.05 -7.07 3.11
N ALA A 27 9.58 -5.85 2.95
CA ALA A 27 8.92 -4.80 2.21
C ALA A 27 8.77 -5.16 0.72
N THR A 28 9.79 -5.74 0.10
CA THR A 28 9.74 -6.19 -1.30
C THR A 28 8.65 -7.24 -1.51
N LEU A 29 8.55 -8.22 -0.63
CA LEU A 29 7.51 -9.25 -0.70
C LEU A 29 6.11 -8.66 -0.43
N GLY A 30 5.98 -7.84 0.59
CA GLY A 30 4.69 -7.23 0.93
C GLY A 30 4.17 -6.30 -0.16
N ARG A 31 5.06 -5.63 -0.92
CA ARG A 31 4.67 -4.79 -2.08
C ARG A 31 4.00 -5.57 -3.20
N THR A 32 4.17 -6.89 -3.27
CA THR A 32 3.44 -7.71 -4.25
C THR A 32 1.92 -7.61 -4.05
N VAL A 33 1.47 -7.40 -2.80
CA VAL A 33 0.04 -7.19 -2.49
C VAL A 33 -0.50 -5.90 -3.11
N PHE A 34 0.30 -4.82 -3.15
CA PHE A 34 -0.07 -3.56 -3.79
C PHE A 34 -0.34 -3.73 -5.30
N LEU A 35 0.38 -4.65 -5.96
CA LEU A 35 0.22 -4.87 -7.41
C LEU A 35 -1.20 -5.25 -7.80
N PHE A 36 -1.96 -5.94 -6.95
CA PHE A 36 -3.37 -6.26 -7.24
C PHE A 36 -4.20 -4.99 -7.40
N GLY A 37 -4.06 -4.03 -6.49
CA GLY A 37 -4.74 -2.74 -6.59
C GLY A 37 -4.31 -1.95 -7.84
N MET A 38 -3.01 -1.95 -8.13
CA MET A 38 -2.46 -1.28 -9.31
C MET A 38 -2.99 -1.88 -10.62
N LEU A 39 -2.99 -3.21 -10.77
CA LEU A 39 -3.46 -3.90 -11.97
C LEU A 39 -4.96 -3.67 -12.18
N ILE A 40 -5.76 -3.82 -11.13
CA ILE A 40 -7.21 -3.60 -11.20
C ILE A 40 -7.51 -2.14 -11.57
N SER A 41 -6.80 -1.18 -10.98
CA SER A 41 -6.95 0.25 -11.30
C SER A 41 -6.64 0.55 -12.77
N GLY A 42 -5.56 -0.05 -13.30
CA GLY A 42 -5.18 0.10 -14.70
C GLY A 42 -6.23 -0.41 -15.67
N VAL A 43 -6.89 -1.53 -15.36
CA VAL A 43 -7.97 -2.10 -16.18
C VAL A 43 -9.26 -1.28 -16.05
N LEU A 44 -9.57 -0.79 -14.85
CA LEU A 44 -10.81 -0.07 -14.60
C LEU A 44 -10.78 1.38 -15.11
N PHE A 45 -9.63 2.02 -15.13
CA PHE A 45 -9.50 3.42 -15.54
C PHE A 45 -10.15 3.70 -16.91
N PRO A 46 -9.78 3.01 -18.02
CA PRO A 46 -10.41 3.27 -19.31
C PRO A 46 -11.90 2.92 -19.34
N VAL A 47 -12.33 1.92 -18.56
CA VAL A 47 -13.75 1.55 -18.45
C VAL A 47 -14.57 2.67 -17.80
N ILE A 48 -14.02 3.29 -16.75
CA ILE A 48 -14.67 4.40 -16.03
C ILE A 48 -14.74 5.64 -16.91
N VAL A 49 -13.64 5.99 -17.59
CA VAL A 49 -13.58 7.13 -18.52
C VAL A 49 -14.64 6.98 -19.62
N ARG A 50 -14.67 5.85 -20.29
CA ARG A 50 -15.64 5.56 -21.35
C ARG A 50 -17.10 5.64 -20.86
N ARG A 51 -17.40 5.05 -19.70
CA ARG A 51 -18.76 5.11 -19.13
C ARG A 51 -19.18 6.53 -18.79
N LYS A 52 -18.24 7.36 -18.29
CA LYS A 52 -18.48 8.77 -18.04
C LYS A 52 -18.81 9.52 -19.32
N GLU A 53 -18.06 9.32 -20.40
CA GLU A 53 -18.31 9.92 -21.72
C GLU A 53 -19.67 9.50 -22.31
N GLU A 54 -20.08 8.25 -22.09
CA GLU A 54 -21.38 7.71 -22.48
C GLU A 54 -22.53 8.16 -21.55
N GLY A 55 -22.28 8.95 -20.51
CA GLY A 55 -23.27 9.38 -19.49
C GLY A 55 -23.80 8.23 -18.63
N ARG A 56 -23.08 7.11 -18.54
CA ARG A 56 -23.47 5.91 -17.78
C ARG A 56 -22.92 5.94 -16.37
N GLU A 57 -23.52 5.14 -15.49
CA GLU A 57 -23.10 4.97 -14.12
C GLU A 57 -21.64 4.48 -14.01
N THR A 58 -20.81 5.20 -13.24
CA THR A 58 -19.38 4.92 -13.04
C THR A 58 -19.07 4.25 -11.71
N TYR A 59 -20.00 4.29 -10.73
CA TYR A 59 -19.76 3.72 -9.39
C TYR A 59 -19.81 2.19 -9.37
N LYS A 60 -20.63 1.57 -10.22
CA LYS A 60 -20.72 0.11 -10.29
C LYS A 60 -19.37 -0.56 -10.63
N PRO A 61 -18.61 -0.13 -11.66
CA PRO A 61 -17.26 -0.64 -11.88
C PRO A 61 -16.33 -0.39 -10.70
N LEU A 62 -16.42 0.78 -10.02
CA LEU A 62 -15.61 1.08 -8.85
C LEU A 62 -15.83 0.05 -7.74
N TRP A 63 -17.09 -0.24 -7.40
CA TRP A 63 -17.40 -1.21 -6.33
C TRP A 63 -16.93 -2.63 -6.67
N ILE A 64 -17.08 -3.04 -7.94
CA ILE A 64 -16.56 -4.33 -8.41
C ILE A 64 -15.04 -4.37 -8.25
N GLY A 65 -14.35 -3.31 -8.68
CA GLY A 65 -12.90 -3.20 -8.54
C GLY A 65 -12.43 -3.13 -7.09
N ALA A 66 -13.17 -2.40 -6.24
CA ALA A 66 -12.87 -2.34 -4.81
C ALA A 66 -13.02 -3.72 -4.15
N ALA A 67 -14.10 -4.43 -4.44
CA ALA A 67 -14.29 -5.79 -3.92
C ALA A 67 -13.20 -6.76 -4.40
N ALA A 68 -12.80 -6.68 -5.69
CA ALA A 68 -11.71 -7.48 -6.23
C ALA A 68 -10.36 -7.11 -5.60
N THR A 69 -10.05 -5.80 -5.47
CA THR A 69 -8.82 -5.34 -4.83
C THR A 69 -8.74 -5.80 -3.38
N VAL A 70 -9.79 -5.57 -2.60
CA VAL A 70 -9.84 -5.98 -1.18
C VAL A 70 -9.75 -7.50 -1.05
N GLY A 71 -10.51 -8.25 -1.87
CA GLY A 71 -10.52 -9.71 -1.83
C GLY A 71 -9.16 -10.33 -2.15
N LEU A 72 -8.52 -9.88 -3.25
CA LEU A 72 -7.21 -10.39 -3.65
C LEU A 72 -6.10 -9.95 -2.69
N SER A 73 -6.11 -8.69 -2.26
CA SER A 73 -5.14 -8.19 -1.27
C SER A 73 -5.28 -8.88 0.07
N ALA A 74 -6.52 -9.13 0.54
CA ALA A 74 -6.77 -9.86 1.77
C ALA A 74 -6.29 -11.32 1.68
N ALA A 75 -6.57 -12.01 0.56
CA ALA A 75 -6.11 -13.37 0.34
C ALA A 75 -4.57 -13.47 0.31
N ALA A 76 -3.91 -12.54 -0.41
CA ALA A 76 -2.45 -12.48 -0.46
C ALA A 76 -1.84 -12.14 0.91
N THR A 77 -2.38 -11.14 1.61
CA THR A 77 -1.95 -10.77 2.96
C THR A 77 -2.10 -11.94 3.93
N LEU A 78 -3.24 -12.67 3.85
CA LEU A 78 -3.47 -13.84 4.69
C LEU A 78 -2.44 -14.94 4.40
N ALA A 79 -2.09 -15.17 3.14
CA ALA A 79 -1.04 -16.13 2.77
C ALA A 79 0.33 -15.71 3.35
N LEU A 80 0.69 -14.43 3.24
CA LEU A 80 1.93 -13.88 3.82
C LEU A 80 1.94 -13.96 5.35
N TRP A 81 0.78 -13.87 5.99
CA TRP A 81 0.64 -13.93 7.45
C TRP A 81 0.67 -15.36 7.98
N LEU A 82 0.07 -16.32 7.25
CA LEU A 82 0.06 -17.74 7.64
C LEU A 82 1.40 -18.41 7.40
N PHE A 83 2.10 -18.04 6.32
CA PHE A 83 3.33 -18.68 5.88
C PHE A 83 4.51 -17.72 5.68
N PRO A 84 4.78 -16.77 6.61
CA PRO A 84 5.77 -15.72 6.38
C PRO A 84 7.19 -16.27 6.20
N ARG A 85 7.58 -17.26 7.02
CA ARG A 85 8.89 -17.90 6.94
C ARG A 85 9.10 -18.64 5.62
N PHE A 86 8.05 -19.31 5.12
CA PHE A 86 8.11 -20.02 3.85
C PHE A 86 8.39 -19.08 2.68
N PHE A 87 7.67 -17.95 2.59
CA PHE A 87 7.87 -16.99 1.52
C PHE A 87 9.23 -16.29 1.59
N LEU A 88 9.69 -15.90 2.78
CA LEU A 88 11.01 -15.31 2.96
C LEU A 88 12.12 -16.29 2.61
N TRP A 89 12.05 -17.50 3.13
CA TRP A 89 13.04 -18.54 2.85
C TRP A 89 13.12 -18.90 1.36
N LEU A 90 11.95 -19.10 0.73
CA LEU A 90 11.87 -19.53 -0.67
C LEU A 90 12.39 -18.45 -1.65
N LEU A 91 12.09 -17.19 -1.39
CA LEU A 91 12.32 -16.09 -2.34
C LEU A 91 13.57 -15.26 -2.04
N LEU A 92 14.00 -15.20 -0.78
CA LEU A 92 15.07 -14.30 -0.35
C LEU A 92 16.19 -15.02 0.45
N GLY A 93 15.88 -16.17 1.04
CA GLY A 93 16.84 -16.96 1.79
C GLY A 93 16.72 -16.85 3.31
N GLU A 94 17.46 -17.70 4.04
CA GLU A 94 17.37 -17.85 5.49
C GLU A 94 17.78 -16.58 6.28
N GLN A 95 18.67 -15.80 5.75
CA GLN A 95 19.20 -14.58 6.38
C GLN A 95 18.13 -13.50 6.64
N TYR A 96 16.94 -13.58 6.02
CA TYR A 96 15.87 -12.59 6.16
C TYR A 96 14.70 -13.08 7.01
N LEU A 97 14.80 -14.26 7.64
CA LEU A 97 13.71 -14.84 8.44
C LEU A 97 13.32 -14.02 9.68
N GLU A 98 14.20 -13.15 10.16
CA GLU A 98 13.89 -12.20 11.24
C GLU A 98 12.80 -11.21 10.86
N GLY A 99 12.62 -10.91 9.59
CA GLY A 99 11.52 -10.07 9.08
C GLY A 99 10.15 -10.76 9.04
N ALA A 100 10.07 -12.07 9.30
CA ALA A 100 8.85 -12.85 9.21
C ALA A 100 7.67 -12.31 10.04
N PRO A 101 7.84 -11.82 11.29
CA PRO A 101 6.75 -11.26 12.07
C PRO A 101 6.10 -10.02 11.44
N TYR A 102 6.84 -9.27 10.63
CA TYR A 102 6.41 -8.00 10.04
C TYR A 102 5.79 -8.15 8.65
N LEU A 103 6.04 -9.26 7.95
CA LEU A 103 5.63 -9.48 6.57
C LEU A 103 4.13 -9.38 6.36
N GLY A 104 3.33 -10.01 7.22
CA GLY A 104 1.87 -9.95 7.13
C GLY A 104 1.29 -8.56 7.37
N TYR A 105 1.82 -7.83 8.35
CA TYR A 105 1.43 -6.45 8.64
C TYR A 105 1.76 -5.51 7.48
N TYR A 106 2.95 -5.64 6.93
CA TYR A 106 3.36 -4.86 5.76
C TYR A 106 2.49 -5.20 4.53
N GLY A 107 2.14 -6.47 4.34
CA GLY A 107 1.19 -6.90 3.31
C GLY A 107 -0.18 -6.23 3.45
N ALA A 108 -0.73 -6.13 4.67
CA ALA A 108 -1.98 -5.43 4.93
C ALA A 108 -1.90 -3.93 4.58
N ILE A 109 -0.81 -3.27 4.98
CA ILE A 109 -0.53 -1.86 4.65
C ILE A 109 -0.49 -1.67 3.12
N MET A 110 0.19 -2.56 2.40
CA MET A 110 0.27 -2.51 0.94
C MET A 110 -1.08 -2.80 0.26
N GLY A 111 -1.93 -3.64 0.85
CA GLY A 111 -3.31 -3.84 0.41
C GLY A 111 -4.16 -2.57 0.54
N MET A 112 -4.03 -1.83 1.66
CA MET A 112 -4.68 -0.53 1.85
C MET A 112 -4.17 0.50 0.83
N MET A 113 -2.87 0.53 0.57
CA MET A 113 -2.27 1.38 -0.46
C MET A 113 -2.84 1.07 -1.84
N GLY A 114 -3.07 -0.22 -2.16
CA GLY A 114 -3.75 -0.65 -3.39
C GLY A 114 -5.18 -0.12 -3.51
N ALA A 115 -5.93 -0.09 -2.40
CA ALA A 115 -7.28 0.48 -2.36
C ALA A 115 -7.26 2.01 -2.55
N ILE A 116 -6.32 2.71 -1.91
CA ILE A 116 -6.10 4.16 -2.10
C ILE A 116 -5.78 4.46 -3.56
N PHE A 117 -4.94 3.64 -4.18
CA PHE A 117 -4.57 3.78 -5.58
C PHE A 117 -5.79 3.64 -6.50
N LEU A 118 -6.64 2.63 -6.25
CA LEU A 118 -7.88 2.43 -6.99
C LEU A 118 -8.82 3.64 -6.91
N VAL A 119 -9.05 4.17 -5.69
CA VAL A 119 -9.90 5.33 -5.48
C VAL A 119 -9.31 6.57 -6.15
N SER A 120 -7.99 6.75 -6.10
CA SER A 120 -7.29 7.85 -6.77
C SER A 120 -7.49 7.81 -8.29
N TYR A 121 -7.37 6.63 -8.89
CA TYR A 121 -7.63 6.43 -10.33
C TYR A 121 -9.08 6.71 -10.69
N PHE A 122 -10.02 6.35 -9.82
CA PHE A 122 -11.43 6.69 -10.02
C PHE A 122 -11.65 8.20 -10.03
N PHE A 123 -11.13 8.95 -9.08
CA PHE A 123 -11.23 10.41 -9.05
C PHE A 123 -10.55 11.06 -10.27
N MET A 124 -9.40 10.53 -10.67
CA MET A 124 -8.69 10.99 -11.88
C MET A 124 -9.55 10.77 -13.13
N ALA A 125 -10.20 9.61 -13.29
CA ALA A 125 -11.12 9.33 -14.37
C ALA A 125 -12.35 10.26 -14.37
N GLN A 126 -12.76 10.71 -13.18
CA GLN A 126 -13.83 11.71 -13.02
C GLN A 126 -13.37 13.14 -13.33
N GLY A 127 -12.07 13.38 -13.52
CA GLY A 127 -11.50 14.72 -13.68
C GLY A 127 -11.48 15.53 -12.38
N ARG A 128 -11.56 14.87 -11.24
CA ARG A 128 -11.51 15.48 -9.90
C ARG A 128 -10.12 15.27 -9.31
N PHE A 129 -9.35 16.35 -9.19
CA PHE A 129 -7.96 16.29 -8.72
C PHE A 129 -7.78 16.67 -7.25
N ALA A 130 -8.86 16.93 -6.51
CA ALA A 130 -8.79 17.30 -5.08
C ALA A 130 -8.11 16.23 -4.23
N PHE A 131 -8.20 14.95 -4.63
CA PHE A 131 -7.52 13.84 -3.95
C PHE A 131 -5.99 14.00 -3.87
N VAL A 132 -5.38 14.75 -4.80
CA VAL A 132 -3.93 15.02 -4.80
C VAL A 132 -3.52 15.77 -3.53
N TYR A 133 -4.35 16.71 -3.06
CA TYR A 133 -4.07 17.44 -1.81
C TYR A 133 -4.13 16.52 -0.59
N VAL A 134 -5.07 15.56 -0.59
CA VAL A 134 -5.18 14.54 0.48
C VAL A 134 -3.92 13.66 0.50
N LEU A 135 -3.46 13.20 -0.69
CA LEU A 135 -2.25 12.40 -0.79
C LEU A 135 -0.99 13.18 -0.39
N LEU A 136 -0.89 14.45 -0.77
CA LEU A 136 0.23 15.31 -0.36
C LEU A 136 0.24 15.53 1.15
N ALA A 137 -0.91 15.85 1.74
CA ALA A 137 -1.04 16.00 3.18
C ALA A 137 -0.69 14.72 3.93
N ALA A 138 -1.16 13.56 3.44
CA ALA A 138 -0.83 12.25 3.98
C ALA A 138 0.69 11.96 3.92
N SER A 139 1.34 12.27 2.78
CA SER A 139 2.78 12.06 2.62
C SER A 139 3.61 12.94 3.55
N VAL A 140 3.22 14.20 3.74
CA VAL A 140 3.88 15.10 4.69
C VAL A 140 3.70 14.61 6.12
N LEU A 141 2.48 14.20 6.47
CA LEU A 141 2.15 13.66 7.79
C LEU A 141 2.94 12.36 8.06
N GLU A 142 3.04 11.47 7.07
CA GLU A 142 3.80 10.22 7.16
C GLU A 142 5.28 10.48 7.47
N VAL A 143 5.93 11.35 6.70
CA VAL A 143 7.33 11.72 6.94
C VAL A 143 7.48 12.36 8.32
N PHE A 144 6.61 13.27 8.71
CA PHE A 144 6.65 13.93 10.01
C PHE A 144 6.50 12.92 11.18
N LEU A 145 5.57 11.98 11.08
CA LEU A 145 5.35 10.98 12.12
C LEU A 145 6.52 9.97 12.21
N ILE A 146 7.12 9.58 11.07
CA ILE A 146 8.31 8.71 11.09
C ILE A 146 9.49 9.41 11.76
N PHE A 147 9.66 10.73 11.59
CA PHE A 147 10.67 11.48 12.34
C PHE A 147 10.47 11.44 13.86
N GLN A 148 9.24 11.27 14.34
CA GLN A 148 8.92 11.19 15.77
C GLN A 148 8.95 9.74 16.30
N PHE A 149 8.56 8.76 15.47
CA PHE A 149 8.36 7.37 15.85
C PHE A 149 9.15 6.43 14.93
N HIS A 150 10.45 6.31 15.16
CA HIS A 150 11.35 5.51 14.31
C HIS A 150 12.23 4.52 15.09
N GLU A 151 11.93 4.26 16.38
CA GLU A 151 12.77 3.39 17.21
C GLU A 151 12.67 1.90 16.85
N THR A 152 11.51 1.47 16.31
CA THR A 152 11.27 0.06 15.96
C THR A 152 10.52 -0.07 14.63
N PHE A 153 10.69 -1.20 13.93
CA PHE A 153 9.91 -1.51 12.73
C PHE A 153 8.40 -1.48 12.99
N GLY A 154 7.97 -1.94 14.18
CA GLY A 154 6.56 -1.91 14.58
C GLY A 154 5.99 -0.49 14.64
N GLN A 155 6.74 0.50 15.14
CA GLN A 155 6.32 1.91 15.16
C GLN A 155 6.17 2.46 13.74
N ILE A 156 7.12 2.17 12.85
CA ILE A 156 7.06 2.61 11.45
C ILE A 156 5.82 2.01 10.76
N LEU A 157 5.56 0.72 10.94
CA LEU A 157 4.39 0.06 10.36
C LEU A 157 3.08 0.63 10.92
N LEU A 158 3.04 0.98 12.20
CA LEU A 158 1.88 1.60 12.83
C LEU A 158 1.62 3.01 12.26
N VAL A 159 2.68 3.79 12.03
CA VAL A 159 2.58 5.10 11.36
C VAL A 159 2.00 4.93 9.96
N PHE A 160 2.51 4.03 9.15
CA PHE A 160 1.97 3.73 7.82
C PHE A 160 0.49 3.37 7.88
N PHE A 161 0.15 2.43 8.75
CA PHE A 161 -1.23 1.98 8.90
C PHE A 161 -2.18 3.13 9.26
N THR A 162 -1.81 3.97 10.24
CA THR A 162 -2.64 5.09 10.69
C THR A 162 -2.80 6.17 9.63
N VAL A 163 -1.72 6.52 8.91
CA VAL A 163 -1.76 7.52 7.84
C VAL A 163 -2.61 7.03 6.67
N LEU A 164 -2.47 5.77 6.26
CA LEU A 164 -3.28 5.22 5.16
C LEU A 164 -4.76 5.10 5.55
N LEU A 165 -5.06 4.74 6.81
CA LEU A 165 -6.43 4.73 7.31
C LEU A 165 -7.05 6.14 7.29
N ALA A 166 -6.31 7.16 7.75
CA ALA A 166 -6.73 8.55 7.69
C ALA A 166 -6.94 9.02 6.23
N THR A 167 -6.08 8.60 5.31
CA THR A 167 -6.19 8.92 3.88
C THR A 167 -7.46 8.33 3.27
N LEU A 168 -7.78 7.07 3.59
CA LEU A 168 -9.03 6.44 3.14
C LEU A 168 -10.25 7.17 3.70
N GLY A 169 -10.20 7.61 4.97
CA GLY A 169 -11.25 8.45 5.57
C GLY A 169 -11.39 9.80 4.88
N GLY A 170 -10.28 10.41 4.48
CA GLY A 170 -10.26 11.69 3.75
C GLY A 170 -10.86 11.62 2.35
N PHE A 171 -10.92 10.44 1.73
CA PHE A 171 -11.62 10.24 0.45
C PHE A 171 -13.13 10.08 0.59
N ALA A 172 -13.64 9.85 1.80
CA ALA A 172 -15.07 9.70 2.07
C ALA A 172 -15.80 11.06 2.26
N VAL A 173 -15.03 12.14 2.39
CA VAL A 173 -15.54 13.54 2.54
C VAL A 173 -15.45 14.25 1.19
#